data_1342974d48808e4d7dbcb838615629dd
#
_entry.id   1342974d48808e4d7dbcb838615629dd
#
_cell.length_a   1.000
_cell.length_b   1.000
_cell.length_c   1.000
_cell.angle_alpha   90.00
_cell.angle_beta   90.00
_cell.angle_gamma   90.00
#
_symmetry.space_group_name_H-M   'P 1'
#
loop_
_entity.id
_entity.type
_entity.pdbx_description
1 polymer ?
#
loop_
_entity_poly.entity_id
_entity_poly.type
_entity_poly.pdbx_seq_one_letter_code
_entity_poly.pdbx_strand_id
1 'polypeptide(L)'
;MEKTMLYSIFLVALFSSNFFTGSSEPVLDTEGHPVRPGVKYYILPSSPGAGAGLTLYNNKGKCPHEIVQILNEPNNGLPVTFSPANARDKTIQLNTDLNIKFTDIQHTTPCPESKVWKFDASNQKQDALFVTVGGVEGNPGRETLPNWFKIQKEHKYYKLQYCPTVCKDCRVICGDIGPVIYDGRKRLAVNQSPLIVGFKKA
;
A
#
# COMPACT_ATOMS: atom_id res chain seq x y z
N MET A 1 -29.69 -66.07 -34.72
CA MET A 1 -29.22 -65.76 -33.37
C MET A 1 -28.15 -64.69 -33.48
N GLU A 2 -28.59 -63.43 -33.47
CA GLU A 2 -27.68 -62.25 -33.57
C GLU A 2 -27.24 -61.84 -32.17
N LYS A 3 -25.95 -61.80 -31.96
CA LYS A 3 -25.36 -61.27 -30.74
C LYS A 3 -25.17 -59.78 -30.93
N THR A 4 -26.03 -58.96 -30.35
CA THR A 4 -25.87 -57.51 -30.24
C THR A 4 -24.80 -57.21 -29.21
N MET A 5 -23.67 -56.67 -29.70
CA MET A 5 -22.54 -56.24 -28.90
C MET A 5 -22.80 -54.79 -28.46
N LEU A 6 -23.18 -54.60 -27.17
CA LEU A 6 -23.35 -53.29 -26.53
C LEU A 6 -21.98 -52.65 -26.26
N TYR A 7 -21.60 -51.69 -27.09
CA TYR A 7 -20.48 -50.82 -26.81
C TYR A 7 -20.86 -49.77 -25.78
N SER A 8 -20.46 -49.96 -24.52
CA SER A 8 -20.51 -48.94 -23.50
C SER A 8 -19.41 -47.89 -23.80
N ILE A 9 -19.84 -46.77 -24.35
CA ILE A 9 -18.98 -45.59 -24.48
C ILE A 9 -18.88 -44.97 -23.10
N PHE A 10 -17.75 -45.19 -22.41
CA PHE A 10 -17.35 -44.44 -21.23
C PHE A 10 -16.91 -43.05 -21.66
N LEU A 11 -17.80 -42.09 -21.58
CA LEU A 11 -17.51 -40.67 -21.76
C LEU A 11 -16.81 -40.19 -20.48
N VAL A 12 -15.49 -40.29 -20.48
CA VAL A 12 -14.65 -39.65 -19.45
C VAL A 12 -14.72 -38.14 -19.67
N ALA A 13 -15.66 -37.49 -19.00
CA ALA A 13 -15.68 -36.03 -18.90
C ALA A 13 -14.44 -35.60 -18.10
N LEU A 14 -13.39 -35.20 -18.80
CA LEU A 14 -12.27 -34.48 -18.22
C LEU A 14 -12.80 -33.15 -17.69
N PHE A 15 -13.24 -33.12 -16.45
CA PHE A 15 -13.38 -31.90 -15.69
C PHE A 15 -11.98 -31.31 -15.54
N SER A 16 -11.59 -30.46 -16.48
CA SER A 16 -10.49 -29.53 -16.29
C SER A 16 -10.91 -28.62 -15.14
N SER A 17 -10.64 -29.03 -13.92
CA SER A 17 -10.66 -28.16 -12.76
C SER A 17 -9.58 -27.10 -13.02
N ASN A 18 -10.00 -25.97 -13.59
CA ASN A 18 -9.23 -24.76 -13.52
C ASN A 18 -9.06 -24.47 -12.01
N PHE A 19 -7.98 -24.98 -11.45
CA PHE A 19 -7.48 -24.45 -10.19
C PHE A 19 -7.22 -22.98 -10.45
N PHE A 20 -8.17 -22.13 -10.10
CA PHE A 20 -7.92 -20.72 -9.84
C PHE A 20 -6.91 -20.70 -8.69
N THR A 21 -5.64 -20.84 -9.04
CA THR A 21 -4.58 -20.34 -8.17
C THR A 21 -4.87 -18.87 -8.09
N GLY A 22 -5.32 -18.43 -6.93
CA GLY A 22 -5.61 -17.03 -6.65
C GLY A 22 -4.32 -16.22 -6.75
N SER A 23 -3.85 -16.04 -7.99
CA SER A 23 -2.77 -15.15 -8.33
C SER A 23 -3.29 -13.75 -8.06
N SER A 24 -2.84 -13.16 -6.96
CA SER A 24 -3.08 -11.76 -6.70
C SER A 24 -2.58 -10.94 -7.88
N GLU A 25 -3.40 -10.00 -8.37
CA GLU A 25 -3.04 -9.14 -9.51
C GLU A 25 -1.86 -8.24 -9.13
N PRO A 26 -0.79 -8.12 -9.96
CA PRO A 26 0.32 -7.26 -9.67
C PRO A 26 -0.09 -5.78 -9.78
N VAL A 27 0.47 -4.96 -8.89
CA VAL A 27 0.40 -3.51 -9.01
C VAL A 27 1.30 -3.07 -10.17
N LEU A 28 0.79 -2.21 -11.05
CA LEU A 28 1.54 -1.67 -12.18
C LEU A 28 1.93 -0.22 -11.92
N ASP A 29 3.08 0.17 -12.43
CA ASP A 29 3.52 1.56 -12.46
C ASP A 29 2.84 2.35 -13.61
N THR A 30 3.15 3.64 -13.73
CA THR A 30 2.57 4.52 -14.75
C THR A 30 2.95 4.15 -16.18
N GLU A 31 3.94 3.28 -16.37
CA GLU A 31 4.40 2.76 -17.65
C GLU A 31 3.83 1.36 -17.95
N GLY A 32 3.03 0.80 -17.01
CA GLY A 32 2.44 -0.53 -17.13
C GLY A 32 3.35 -1.68 -16.71
N HIS A 33 4.48 -1.39 -16.09
CA HIS A 33 5.38 -2.43 -15.57
C HIS A 33 5.01 -2.81 -14.13
N PRO A 34 5.18 -4.09 -13.75
CA PRO A 34 4.96 -4.51 -12.38
C PRO A 34 5.86 -3.77 -11.38
N VAL A 35 5.23 -3.21 -10.34
CA VAL A 35 5.94 -2.60 -9.21
C VAL A 35 6.72 -3.68 -8.47
N ARG A 36 8.00 -3.42 -8.17
CA ARG A 36 8.93 -4.39 -7.57
C ARG A 36 9.38 -3.97 -6.18
N PRO A 37 9.56 -4.92 -5.27
CA PRO A 37 10.16 -4.66 -3.96
C PRO A 37 11.52 -3.98 -4.08
N GLY A 38 11.79 -3.01 -3.19
CA GLY A 38 13.07 -2.30 -3.10
C GLY A 38 13.37 -1.31 -4.23
N VAL A 39 12.58 -1.27 -5.30
CA VAL A 39 12.69 -0.26 -6.36
C VAL A 39 12.00 1.01 -5.90
N LYS A 40 12.55 2.16 -6.26
CA LYS A 40 12.04 3.48 -5.87
C LYS A 40 10.91 3.93 -6.78
N TYR A 41 9.83 4.42 -6.17
CA TYR A 41 8.67 4.97 -6.87
C TYR A 41 8.19 6.24 -6.19
N TYR A 42 7.68 7.17 -6.96
CA TYR A 42 6.89 8.30 -6.46
C TYR A 42 5.42 7.89 -6.39
N ILE A 43 4.76 8.26 -5.31
CA ILE A 43 3.30 8.12 -5.14
C ILE A 43 2.68 9.44 -5.58
N LEU A 44 2.01 9.43 -6.72
CA LEU A 44 1.46 10.66 -7.34
C LEU A 44 -0.06 10.59 -7.41
N PRO A 45 -0.77 11.70 -7.16
CA PRO A 45 -2.20 11.77 -7.40
C PRO A 45 -2.56 11.46 -8.84
N SER A 46 -3.67 10.76 -9.04
CA SER A 46 -4.15 10.34 -10.37
C SER A 46 -4.77 11.46 -11.20
N SER A 47 -5.19 12.55 -10.56
CA SER A 47 -5.91 13.66 -11.21
C SER A 47 -5.08 14.93 -11.19
N PRO A 48 -5.03 15.67 -12.33
CA PRO A 48 -4.47 17.02 -12.34
C PRO A 48 -5.17 17.93 -11.32
N GLY A 49 -4.42 18.74 -10.60
CA GLY A 49 -4.96 19.65 -9.57
C GLY A 49 -5.28 19.00 -8.23
N ALA A 50 -5.16 17.68 -8.09
CA ALA A 50 -5.34 17.01 -6.81
C ALA A 50 -4.20 17.26 -5.80
N GLY A 51 -3.16 17.98 -6.21
CA GLY A 51 -1.93 18.24 -5.48
C GLY A 51 -0.73 17.55 -6.13
N ALA A 52 0.37 17.52 -5.42
CA ALA A 52 1.61 16.88 -5.87
C ALA A 52 1.91 15.61 -5.06
N GLY A 53 3.12 15.09 -5.14
CA GLY A 53 3.55 13.87 -4.45
C GLY A 53 3.58 14.01 -2.93
N LEU A 54 4.03 12.97 -2.28
CA LEU A 54 4.10 12.88 -0.81
C LEU A 54 5.49 13.27 -0.31
N THR A 55 5.54 13.89 0.87
CA THR A 55 6.79 14.25 1.52
C THR A 55 6.68 14.16 3.04
N LEU A 56 7.80 14.37 3.72
CA LEU A 56 7.86 14.46 5.16
C LEU A 56 7.78 15.91 5.62
N TYR A 57 7.01 16.14 6.65
CA TYR A 57 6.93 17.44 7.32
C TYR A 57 7.43 17.33 8.76
N ASN A 58 8.36 18.20 9.11
CA ASN A 58 8.83 18.36 10.47
C ASN A 58 8.00 19.43 11.17
N ASN A 59 7.13 19.01 12.09
CA ASN A 59 6.30 19.92 12.85
C ASN A 59 7.14 20.61 13.96
N LYS A 60 7.89 21.67 13.60
CA LYS A 60 8.69 22.48 14.53
C LYS A 60 9.67 21.65 15.39
N GLY A 61 10.32 20.68 14.78
CA GLY A 61 11.28 19.79 15.46
C GLY A 61 10.62 18.64 16.25
N LYS A 62 9.30 18.48 16.18
CA LYS A 62 8.60 17.34 16.81
C LYS A 62 8.78 16.07 15.99
N CYS A 63 9.07 14.99 16.68
CA CYS A 63 9.15 13.65 16.12
C CYS A 63 7.95 12.80 16.55
N PRO A 64 7.47 11.88 15.71
CA PRO A 64 7.93 11.55 14.35
C PRO A 64 7.51 12.59 13.31
N HIS A 65 8.13 12.53 12.11
CA HIS A 65 7.70 13.34 10.98
C HIS A 65 6.31 12.92 10.51
N GLU A 66 5.54 13.92 10.10
CA GLU A 66 4.23 13.74 9.50
C GLU A 66 4.37 13.46 8.00
N ILE A 67 3.50 12.62 7.46
CA ILE A 67 3.42 12.40 6.02
C ILE A 67 2.39 13.38 5.46
N VAL A 68 2.82 14.23 4.55
CA VAL A 68 1.98 15.26 3.95
C VAL A 68 1.99 15.18 2.42
N GLN A 69 0.87 15.56 1.83
CA GLN A 69 0.78 15.81 0.40
C GLN A 69 1.20 17.25 0.11
N ILE A 70 2.07 17.44 -0.89
CA ILE A 70 2.49 18.76 -1.36
C ILE A 70 1.30 19.42 -2.07
N LEU A 71 1.01 20.68 -1.69
CA LEU A 71 -0.20 21.37 -2.17
C LEU A 71 -0.03 21.95 -3.57
N ASN A 72 1.11 22.53 -3.84
CA ASN A 72 1.34 23.33 -5.04
C ASN A 72 2.52 22.74 -5.84
N GLU A 73 2.39 22.83 -7.15
CA GLU A 73 3.43 22.55 -8.16
C GLU A 73 3.60 21.09 -8.61
N PRO A 74 4.13 20.89 -9.81
CA PRO A 74 4.47 19.56 -10.31
C PRO A 74 5.73 19.03 -9.56
N ASN A 75 5.55 18.62 -8.31
CA ASN A 75 6.58 18.07 -7.46
C ASN A 75 6.28 16.60 -7.17
N ASN A 76 7.18 15.71 -7.55
CA ASN A 76 7.01 14.28 -7.30
C ASN A 76 7.08 13.90 -5.81
N GLY A 77 7.58 14.79 -4.93
CA GLY A 77 7.80 14.50 -3.53
C GLY A 77 9.01 13.60 -3.29
N LEU A 78 8.98 12.85 -2.21
CA LEU A 78 10.02 11.89 -1.86
C LEU A 78 9.66 10.51 -2.42
N PRO A 79 10.63 9.77 -3.00
CA PRO A 79 10.38 8.43 -3.46
C PRO A 79 10.26 7.45 -2.28
N VAL A 80 9.51 6.39 -2.51
CA VAL A 80 9.32 5.29 -1.57
C VAL A 80 9.79 3.97 -2.14
N THR A 81 10.09 3.01 -1.28
CA THR A 81 10.20 1.60 -1.60
C THR A 81 9.08 0.83 -0.92
N PHE A 82 8.72 -0.31 -1.50
CA PHE A 82 7.74 -1.25 -0.97
C PHE A 82 8.41 -2.55 -0.56
N SER A 83 8.02 -3.11 0.60
CA SER A 83 8.50 -4.40 1.08
C SER A 83 7.29 -5.27 1.44
N PRO A 84 6.98 -6.31 0.64
CA PRO A 84 5.83 -7.18 0.90
C PRO A 84 6.04 -8.03 2.15
N ALA A 85 4.96 -8.39 2.84
CA ALA A 85 4.99 -9.26 4.01
C ALA A 85 5.58 -10.65 3.68
N ASN A 86 5.29 -11.16 2.48
CA ASN A 86 5.96 -12.34 1.95
C ASN A 86 7.22 -11.93 1.18
N ALA A 87 8.38 -12.06 1.80
CA ALA A 87 9.68 -11.68 1.20
C ALA A 87 10.06 -12.45 -0.08
N ARG A 88 9.31 -13.49 -0.46
CA ARG A 88 9.52 -14.24 -1.70
C ARG A 88 8.88 -13.59 -2.91
N ASP A 89 7.95 -12.66 -2.69
CA ASP A 89 7.24 -11.99 -3.77
C ASP A 89 8.21 -11.11 -4.57
N LYS A 90 8.23 -11.29 -5.87
CA LYS A 90 9.10 -10.55 -6.79
C LYS A 90 8.44 -9.29 -7.34
N THR A 91 7.14 -9.16 -7.13
CA THR A 91 6.32 -7.99 -7.50
C THR A 91 5.36 -7.67 -6.37
N ILE A 92 4.98 -6.41 -6.28
CA ILE A 92 3.96 -5.97 -5.32
C ILE A 92 2.58 -6.38 -5.84
N GLN A 93 1.82 -7.06 -4.98
CA GLN A 93 0.51 -7.61 -5.32
C GLN A 93 -0.61 -6.78 -4.69
N LEU A 94 -1.75 -6.69 -5.39
CA LEU A 94 -2.95 -6.05 -4.84
C LEU A 94 -3.44 -6.79 -3.58
N ASN A 95 -3.98 -6.04 -2.65
CA ASN A 95 -4.61 -6.54 -1.42
C ASN A 95 -3.70 -7.36 -0.49
N THR A 96 -2.38 -7.31 -0.71
CA THR A 96 -1.39 -7.95 0.18
C THR A 96 -0.75 -6.94 1.11
N ASP A 97 -0.35 -7.41 2.30
CA ASP A 97 0.32 -6.56 3.29
C ASP A 97 1.72 -6.18 2.83
N LEU A 98 2.07 -4.91 2.94
CA LEU A 98 3.39 -4.37 2.61
C LEU A 98 3.79 -3.23 3.54
N ASN A 99 5.08 -3.04 3.72
CA ASN A 99 5.63 -1.83 4.30
C ASN A 99 5.89 -0.80 3.20
N ILE A 100 5.75 0.48 3.54
CA ILE A 100 6.10 1.62 2.70
C ILE A 100 7.18 2.41 3.42
N LYS A 101 8.26 2.74 2.71
CA LYS A 101 9.41 3.43 3.32
C LYS A 101 9.90 4.55 2.41
N PHE A 102 10.00 5.76 2.93
CA PHE A 102 10.65 6.84 2.22
C PHE A 102 12.15 6.61 2.06
N THR A 103 12.66 6.99 0.89
CA THR A 103 14.08 6.94 0.55
C THR A 103 14.57 8.33 0.15
N ASP A 104 15.89 8.47 -0.07
CA ASP A 104 16.54 9.70 -0.55
C ASP A 104 16.31 10.94 0.35
N ILE A 105 16.14 10.69 1.64
CA ILE A 105 16.01 11.74 2.63
C ILE A 105 17.42 12.25 2.94
N GLN A 106 17.67 13.50 2.63
CA GLN A 106 18.91 14.16 3.05
C GLN A 106 18.96 14.18 4.58
N HIS A 107 20.13 13.92 5.15
CA HIS A 107 20.37 13.73 6.59
C HIS A 107 20.13 14.98 7.47
N THR A 108 19.36 15.93 7.00
CA THR A 108 19.06 17.20 7.69
C THR A 108 17.85 17.14 8.63
N THR A 109 17.24 15.96 8.79
CA THR A 109 16.07 15.85 9.65
C THR A 109 16.50 15.60 11.11
N PRO A 110 16.03 16.38 12.08
CA PRO A 110 16.39 16.22 13.48
C PRO A 110 15.81 14.96 14.13
N CYS A 111 14.94 14.25 13.43
CA CYS A 111 14.27 13.07 13.96
C CYS A 111 15.01 11.78 13.59
N PRO A 112 15.48 11.00 14.57
CA PRO A 112 16.28 9.79 14.34
C PRO A 112 15.43 8.58 13.92
N GLU A 113 14.09 8.72 13.88
CA GLU A 113 13.20 7.61 13.59
C GLU A 113 13.38 7.02 12.19
N SER A 114 13.04 5.76 12.05
CA SER A 114 12.92 5.06 10.79
C SER A 114 11.96 5.79 9.84
N LYS A 115 12.20 5.69 8.53
CA LYS A 115 11.35 6.30 7.50
C LYS A 115 10.26 5.35 6.98
N VAL A 116 10.04 4.24 7.66
CA VAL A 116 8.93 3.31 7.42
C VAL A 116 7.63 3.93 7.92
N TRP A 117 6.61 3.85 7.10
CA TRP A 117 5.27 4.34 7.44
C TRP A 117 4.68 3.56 8.60
N LYS A 118 3.92 4.28 9.41
CA LYS A 118 3.27 3.74 10.59
C LYS A 118 1.91 4.40 10.80
N PHE A 119 0.90 3.59 11.07
CA PHE A 119 -0.36 4.07 11.61
C PHE A 119 -0.17 4.52 13.06
N ASP A 120 -0.48 5.76 13.36
CA ASP A 120 -0.30 6.33 14.69
C ASP A 120 -1.59 6.22 15.52
N ALA A 121 -1.72 5.13 16.26
CA ALA A 121 -2.83 4.93 17.19
C ALA A 121 -2.77 5.81 18.45
N SER A 122 -1.61 6.42 18.75
CA SER A 122 -1.41 7.22 19.99
C SER A 122 -1.98 8.63 19.87
N ASN A 123 -2.23 9.10 18.65
CA ASN A 123 -2.67 10.48 18.38
C ASN A 123 -4.20 10.61 18.25
N GLN A 124 -4.95 9.79 19.01
CA GLN A 124 -6.42 9.81 19.01
C GLN A 124 -7.04 11.11 19.55
N LYS A 125 -6.24 12.10 19.92
CA LYS A 125 -6.76 13.37 20.49
C LYS A 125 -7.47 14.28 19.48
N GLN A 126 -7.54 13.89 18.23
CA GLN A 126 -7.97 14.75 17.13
C GLN A 126 -8.73 13.93 16.08
N ASP A 127 -9.84 13.39 16.33
CA ASP A 127 -10.80 12.77 15.38
C ASP A 127 -10.24 12.18 14.05
N ALA A 128 -8.90 12.19 13.86
CA ALA A 128 -8.19 11.70 12.70
C ALA A 128 -7.06 10.74 13.09
N LEU A 129 -7.02 9.62 12.40
CA LEU A 129 -6.04 8.57 12.59
C LEU A 129 -4.91 8.75 11.56
N PHE A 130 -3.87 9.46 11.96
CA PHE A 130 -2.79 9.86 11.07
C PHE A 130 -1.82 8.73 10.72
N VAL A 131 -1.19 8.87 9.56
CA VAL A 131 -0.04 8.07 9.15
C VAL A 131 1.22 8.90 9.31
N THR A 132 2.20 8.35 10.01
CA THR A 132 3.49 8.97 10.30
C THR A 132 4.62 8.04 9.84
N VAL A 133 5.87 8.45 10.05
CA VAL A 133 7.03 7.55 9.96
C VAL A 133 7.44 7.05 11.35
N GLY A 134 8.42 6.16 11.43
CA GLY A 134 8.88 5.56 12.69
C GLY A 134 8.44 4.10 12.85
N GLY A 135 7.94 3.49 11.78
CA GLY A 135 7.62 2.06 11.75
C GLY A 135 8.85 1.17 11.68
N VAL A 136 8.62 -0.12 11.74
CA VAL A 136 9.63 -1.18 11.57
C VAL A 136 9.35 -1.92 10.27
N GLU A 137 10.37 -2.12 9.45
CA GLU A 137 10.27 -2.86 8.20
C GLU A 137 10.39 -4.36 8.46
N GLY A 138 9.54 -5.16 7.82
CA GLY A 138 9.54 -6.61 7.97
C GLY A 138 8.89 -7.12 9.25
N ASN A 139 9.16 -8.38 9.59
CA ASN A 139 8.66 -9.07 10.79
C ASN A 139 7.12 -9.01 10.91
N PRO A 140 6.35 -9.57 9.94
CA PRO A 140 4.90 -9.52 9.98
C PRO A 140 4.35 -10.22 11.23
N GLY A 141 3.54 -9.50 12.02
CA GLY A 141 2.99 -9.99 13.27
C GLY A 141 2.33 -8.90 14.11
N ARG A 142 1.93 -9.25 15.33
CA ARG A 142 1.24 -8.37 16.27
C ARG A 142 2.02 -7.09 16.58
N GLU A 143 3.31 -7.21 16.84
CA GLU A 143 4.17 -6.09 17.26
C GLU A 143 4.40 -5.06 16.15
N THR A 144 4.31 -5.50 14.90
CA THR A 144 4.52 -4.64 13.73
C THR A 144 3.21 -4.30 13.01
N LEU A 145 2.06 -4.68 13.57
CA LEU A 145 0.74 -4.48 12.98
C LEU A 145 0.51 -3.05 12.43
N PRO A 146 0.93 -1.97 13.13
CA PRO A 146 0.73 -0.61 12.65
C PRO A 146 1.51 -0.25 11.37
N ASN A 147 2.47 -1.07 10.94
CA ASN A 147 3.39 -0.75 9.85
C ASN A 147 2.96 -1.32 8.50
N TRP A 148 1.83 -2.05 8.45
CA TRP A 148 1.41 -2.80 7.28
C TRP A 148 0.22 -2.14 6.60
N PHE A 149 0.39 -1.90 5.31
CA PHE A 149 -0.58 -1.26 4.42
C PHE A 149 -0.89 -2.17 3.25
N LYS A 150 -1.91 -1.81 2.47
CA LYS A 150 -2.28 -2.51 1.24
C LYS A 150 -2.44 -1.52 0.11
N ILE A 151 -2.21 -1.99 -1.11
CA ILE A 151 -2.57 -1.29 -2.34
C ILE A 151 -3.81 -1.97 -2.90
N GLN A 152 -4.85 -1.19 -3.13
CA GLN A 152 -6.09 -1.66 -3.75
C GLN A 152 -6.29 -1.02 -5.11
N LYS A 153 -6.93 -1.75 -6.02
CA LYS A 153 -7.34 -1.21 -7.33
C LYS A 153 -8.47 -0.21 -7.16
N GLU A 154 -8.36 0.91 -7.86
CA GLU A 154 -9.43 1.91 -7.97
C GLU A 154 -9.52 2.34 -9.44
N HIS A 155 -10.43 1.73 -10.20
CA HIS A 155 -10.52 1.83 -11.65
C HIS A 155 -9.18 1.52 -12.34
N LYS A 156 -8.61 2.48 -13.06
CA LYS A 156 -7.29 2.36 -13.71
C LYS A 156 -6.11 2.76 -12.80
N TYR A 157 -6.40 3.22 -11.59
CA TYR A 157 -5.44 3.70 -10.60
C TYR A 157 -5.48 2.83 -9.33
N TYR A 158 -4.94 3.38 -8.23
CA TYR A 158 -4.84 2.67 -6.96
C TYR A 158 -5.22 3.59 -5.81
N LYS A 159 -5.53 2.97 -4.67
CA LYS A 159 -5.61 3.62 -3.38
C LYS A 159 -4.79 2.83 -2.36
N LEU A 160 -4.32 3.53 -1.34
CA LEU A 160 -3.66 2.92 -0.20
C LEU A 160 -4.69 2.67 0.89
N GLN A 161 -4.55 1.56 1.59
CA GLN A 161 -5.44 1.18 2.70
C GLN A 161 -4.61 0.75 3.91
N TYR A 162 -5.05 1.13 5.10
CA TYR A 162 -4.65 0.50 6.35
C TYR A 162 -5.70 -0.55 6.71
N CYS A 163 -5.37 -1.81 6.59
CA CYS A 163 -6.19 -2.97 6.97
C CYS A 163 -5.30 -4.21 7.03
N PRO A 164 -4.33 -4.24 7.95
CA PRO A 164 -3.34 -5.30 8.01
C PRO A 164 -3.95 -6.65 8.36
N THR A 165 -3.42 -7.72 7.74
CA THR A 165 -3.81 -9.11 7.99
C THR A 165 -2.68 -9.97 8.52
N VAL A 166 -1.54 -9.36 8.85
CA VAL A 166 -0.36 -10.04 9.41
C VAL A 166 -0.57 -10.63 10.82
N CYS A 167 -1.68 -10.32 11.47
CA CYS A 167 -2.06 -10.87 12.77
C CYS A 167 -3.50 -11.39 12.70
N LYS A 168 -3.70 -12.72 12.82
CA LYS A 168 -5.01 -13.36 12.68
C LYS A 168 -5.98 -13.01 13.81
N ASP A 169 -5.46 -12.86 15.04
CA ASP A 169 -6.27 -12.68 16.25
C ASP A 169 -6.31 -11.22 16.73
N CYS A 170 -5.81 -10.28 15.91
CA CYS A 170 -5.81 -8.87 16.24
C CYS A 170 -7.10 -8.19 15.77
N ARG A 171 -7.66 -7.31 16.61
CA ARG A 171 -8.68 -6.37 16.15
C ARG A 171 -8.02 -5.22 15.42
N VAL A 172 -8.44 -4.98 14.20
CA VAL A 172 -7.86 -3.97 13.32
C VAL A 172 -8.93 -2.97 12.91
N ILE A 173 -8.55 -1.68 12.91
CA ILE A 173 -9.33 -0.64 12.25
C ILE A 173 -8.94 -0.68 10.77
N CYS A 174 -9.91 -0.79 9.88
CA CYS A 174 -9.70 -0.73 8.45
C CYS A 174 -10.19 0.61 7.89
N GLY A 175 -9.43 1.19 6.97
CA GLY A 175 -9.85 2.38 6.25
C GLY A 175 -8.87 2.78 5.16
N ASP A 176 -9.35 3.57 4.24
CA ASP A 176 -8.55 4.08 3.13
C ASP A 176 -7.65 5.23 3.61
N ILE A 177 -6.50 5.39 2.95
CA ILE A 177 -5.55 6.47 3.24
C ILE A 177 -5.81 7.63 2.30
N GLY A 178 -6.06 8.78 2.89
CA GLY A 178 -6.28 10.01 2.14
C GLY A 178 -5.85 11.27 2.89
N PRO A 179 -5.83 12.42 2.21
CA PRO A 179 -5.43 13.67 2.83
C PRO A 179 -6.54 14.24 3.71
N VAL A 180 -6.17 14.68 4.89
CA VAL A 180 -7.00 15.49 5.80
C VAL A 180 -6.31 16.83 6.02
N ILE A 181 -7.05 17.91 5.89
CA ILE A 181 -6.51 19.25 6.19
C ILE A 181 -6.42 19.37 7.72
N TYR A 182 -5.18 19.48 8.18
CA TYR A 182 -4.89 19.67 9.58
C TYR A 182 -3.75 20.69 9.75
N ASP A 183 -3.97 21.72 10.56
CA ASP A 183 -3.02 22.81 10.76
C ASP A 183 -2.47 23.39 9.43
N GLY A 184 -3.37 23.63 8.47
CA GLY A 184 -3.06 24.21 7.17
C GLY A 184 -2.33 23.26 6.19
N ARG A 185 -2.21 21.98 6.50
CA ARG A 185 -1.52 20.97 5.68
C ARG A 185 -2.41 19.77 5.34
N LYS A 186 -2.21 19.19 4.19
CA LYS A 186 -2.83 17.91 3.80
C LYS A 186 -2.02 16.74 4.39
N ARG A 187 -2.32 16.33 5.62
CA ARG A 187 -1.71 15.16 6.26
C ARG A 187 -2.40 13.89 5.81
N LEU A 188 -1.64 12.80 5.65
CA LEU A 188 -2.22 11.49 5.40
C LEU A 188 -2.84 10.92 6.66
N ALA A 189 -4.08 10.46 6.52
CA ALA A 189 -4.83 9.81 7.59
C ALA A 189 -5.72 8.70 7.02
N VAL A 190 -6.16 7.81 7.90
CA VAL A 190 -7.25 6.87 7.60
C VAL A 190 -8.55 7.65 7.57
N ASN A 191 -9.24 7.64 6.42
CA ASN A 191 -10.52 8.34 6.24
C ASN A 191 -11.37 7.68 5.14
N GLN A 192 -12.53 8.27 4.82
CA GLN A 192 -13.43 7.78 3.78
C GLN A 192 -13.18 8.40 2.39
N SER A 193 -12.22 9.33 2.29
CA SER A 193 -11.88 10.01 1.04
C SER A 193 -10.45 9.65 0.64
N PRO A 194 -10.25 8.52 -0.05
CA PRO A 194 -8.92 8.05 -0.39
C PRO A 194 -8.18 8.98 -1.34
N LEU A 195 -6.86 9.04 -1.19
CA LEU A 195 -5.99 9.59 -2.22
C LEU A 195 -5.85 8.55 -3.33
N ILE A 196 -6.39 8.86 -4.51
CA ILE A 196 -6.23 8.00 -5.68
C ILE A 196 -4.89 8.30 -6.33
N VAL A 197 -4.08 7.27 -6.53
CA VAL A 197 -2.66 7.40 -6.89
C VAL A 197 -2.23 6.48 -8.04
N GLY A 198 -1.16 6.90 -8.72
CA GLY A 198 -0.33 6.08 -9.57
C GLY A 198 1.10 6.01 -9.02
N PHE A 199 1.85 5.01 -9.44
CA PHE A 199 3.23 4.80 -9.04
C PHE A 199 4.16 5.13 -10.21
N LYS A 200 4.94 6.21 -10.11
CA LYS A 200 5.92 6.58 -11.13
C LYS A 200 7.29 6.13 -10.67
N LYS A 201 7.99 5.36 -11.48
CA LYS A 201 9.37 4.95 -11.18
C LYS A 201 10.27 6.18 -11.05
N ALA A 202 11.13 6.19 -10.02
CA ALA A 202 12.03 7.29 -9.73
C ALA A 202 13.32 7.23 -10.57
#